data_e62dd5ef4050d2b4472306e07b0cc15b
#
_entry.id   e62dd5ef4050d2b4472306e07b0cc15b
#
_cell.length_a   1.000
_cell.length_b   1.000
_cell.length_c   1.000
_cell.angle_alpha   90.00
_cell.angle_beta   90.00
_cell.angle_gamma   90.00
#
_symmetry.space_group_name_H-M   'P 1'
#
loop_
_entity.id
_entity.type
_entity.pdbx_description
1 polymer ?
#
loop_
_entity_poly.entity_id
_entity_poly.type
_entity_poly.pdbx_seq_one_letter_code
_entity_poly.pdbx_strand_id
1 'polypeptide(L)'
;MQTGVSYFSSRVLRHVRADLQDILEHGCTYVVHCFTETDLAYYRETMKGVVQATHDAGLEVWLDPWGLAGIFSGETFTRFPLDHPETWQVLSDGRRAPAACPNHPQTRAFLRGWVEACAAAGGDVLFWDEPHFYAGLWKGDMSGAWACRCDVCLGLFKDRFGYEMPAEFSNDAKAFRESSLLDLLAELCRSGHEKGLQNALCLLPTDLSAHGFPQPQERLRRALESRLGGAPPGAVDSMLHIGVGDFDTAASIPDLDIFGCDPYWYLFGTDAEKFMRVYGQAAAAAAGKRNRGLQMWVQAFSLPEGREDELRTGLRVAAQVGATHIAAWSYEATASMSSIRCPRPDLVWNIIGEEFRRLREL
;
A
#
# COMPACT_ATOMS: atom_id res chain seq x y z
N MET A 1 11.55 -11.36 15.68
CA MET A 1 10.44 -10.86 14.83
C MET A 1 10.30 -9.37 15.04
N GLN A 2 10.14 -8.59 13.98
CA GLN A 2 9.88 -7.15 14.09
C GLN A 2 8.38 -6.89 14.10
N THR A 3 7.94 -5.97 14.94
CA THR A 3 6.52 -5.60 15.11
C THR A 3 6.36 -4.11 14.96
N GLY A 4 5.35 -3.64 14.26
CA GLY A 4 5.21 -2.23 13.95
C GLY A 4 3.77 -1.75 13.76
N VAL A 5 3.64 -0.46 13.61
CA VAL A 5 2.35 0.20 13.41
C VAL A 5 2.51 1.40 12.48
N SER A 6 1.48 1.68 11.67
CA SER A 6 1.46 2.93 10.91
C SER A 6 1.07 4.10 11.81
N TYR A 7 1.68 5.26 11.55
CA TYR A 7 1.49 6.47 12.34
C TYR A 7 1.32 7.70 11.43
N PHE A 8 0.18 8.32 11.51
CA PHE A 8 -0.18 9.54 10.77
C PHE A 8 -0.77 10.65 11.68
N SER A 9 -0.71 10.48 13.03
CA SER A 9 -1.47 11.26 13.98
C SER A 9 -0.98 12.70 14.12
N SER A 10 0.20 12.93 14.71
CA SER A 10 0.65 14.28 15.09
C SER A 10 1.95 14.69 14.40
N ARG A 11 2.12 16.01 14.23
CA ARG A 11 3.38 16.65 13.84
C ARG A 11 3.95 17.54 14.97
N VAL A 12 3.28 17.57 16.12
CA VAL A 12 3.75 18.29 17.30
C VAL A 12 4.66 17.36 18.11
N LEU A 13 5.97 17.60 18.13
CA LEU A 13 6.98 16.68 18.67
C LEU A 13 6.72 16.22 20.11
N ARG A 14 6.14 17.07 20.99
CA ARG A 14 5.78 16.63 22.34
C ARG A 14 4.72 15.54 22.35
N HIS A 15 3.75 15.60 21.42
CA HIS A 15 2.72 14.57 21.26
C HIS A 15 3.31 13.33 20.64
N VAL A 16 4.12 13.50 19.56
CA VAL A 16 4.82 12.38 18.91
C VAL A 16 5.63 11.58 19.93
N ARG A 17 6.39 12.24 20.84
CA ARG A 17 7.16 11.53 21.87
C ARG A 17 6.28 10.75 22.85
N ALA A 18 5.11 11.29 23.21
CA ALA A 18 4.16 10.57 24.06
C ALA A 18 3.58 9.35 23.35
N ASP A 19 3.18 9.52 22.07
CA ASP A 19 2.66 8.43 21.25
C ASP A 19 3.72 7.34 21.01
N LEU A 20 4.98 7.73 20.76
CA LEU A 20 6.10 6.77 20.59
C LEU A 20 6.37 5.96 21.86
N GLN A 21 6.19 6.55 23.05
CA GLN A 21 6.29 5.83 24.30
C GLN A 21 5.20 4.78 24.43
N ASP A 22 3.94 5.14 24.09
CA ASP A 22 2.81 4.20 24.07
C ASP A 22 3.02 3.09 23.02
N ILE A 23 3.51 3.43 21.82
CA ILE A 23 3.85 2.48 20.75
C ILE A 23 4.92 1.48 21.24
N LEU A 24 5.94 1.96 21.92
CA LEU A 24 7.01 1.13 22.49
C LEU A 24 6.47 0.19 23.59
N GLU A 25 5.60 0.69 24.48
CA GLU A 25 4.96 -0.08 25.55
C GLU A 25 4.06 -1.18 24.98
N HIS A 26 3.47 -0.97 23.80
CA HIS A 26 2.72 -1.97 23.04
C HIS A 26 3.61 -2.97 22.28
N GLY A 27 4.93 -2.92 22.47
CA GLY A 27 5.87 -3.92 21.96
C GLY A 27 6.27 -3.71 20.51
N CYS A 28 6.04 -2.55 19.90
CA CYS A 28 6.54 -2.23 18.58
C CYS A 28 8.07 -2.09 18.59
N THR A 29 8.69 -2.42 17.46
CA THR A 29 10.13 -2.27 17.19
C THR A 29 10.39 -1.30 16.02
N TYR A 30 9.38 -0.98 15.24
CA TYR A 30 9.43 0.01 14.16
C TYR A 30 8.11 0.77 14.04
N VAL A 31 8.18 1.95 13.42
CA VAL A 31 7.01 2.78 13.11
C VAL A 31 7.03 3.16 11.64
N VAL A 32 5.89 2.95 10.97
CA VAL A 32 5.67 3.39 9.60
C VAL A 32 5.04 4.77 9.64
N HIS A 33 5.85 5.81 9.48
CA HIS A 33 5.39 7.20 9.46
C HIS A 33 4.89 7.57 8.06
N CYS A 34 3.65 8.02 7.96
CA CYS A 34 3.15 8.62 6.74
C CYS A 34 3.88 9.94 6.46
N PHE A 35 4.60 10.02 5.35
CA PHE A 35 5.31 11.21 4.89
C PHE A 35 4.65 11.74 3.61
N THR A 36 3.56 12.47 3.80
CA THR A 36 2.67 12.95 2.75
C THR A 36 3.24 14.12 1.96
N GLU A 37 2.55 14.52 0.88
CA GLU A 37 2.88 15.76 0.16
C GLU A 37 2.77 17.01 1.02
N THR A 38 1.84 17.03 1.96
CA THR A 38 1.73 18.11 2.95
C THR A 38 2.96 18.19 3.83
N ASP A 39 3.47 17.03 4.28
CA ASP A 39 4.71 16.97 5.05
C ASP A 39 5.91 17.41 4.21
N LEU A 40 5.97 16.96 2.96
CA LEU A 40 7.02 17.36 2.02
C LEU A 40 7.03 18.85 1.76
N ALA A 41 5.85 19.49 1.67
CA ALA A 41 5.73 20.91 1.38
C ALA A 41 5.97 21.81 2.60
N TYR A 42 5.45 21.41 3.78
CA TYR A 42 5.37 22.31 4.95
C TYR A 42 6.09 21.81 6.18
N TYR A 43 6.37 20.50 6.32
CA TYR A 43 6.84 19.87 7.56
C TYR A 43 8.16 19.10 7.42
N ARG A 44 8.99 19.39 6.39
CA ARG A 44 10.27 18.67 6.17
C ARG A 44 11.17 18.65 7.40
N GLU A 45 11.37 19.82 8.01
CA GLU A 45 12.21 19.91 9.21
C GLU A 45 11.54 19.26 10.43
N THR A 46 10.23 19.34 10.52
CA THR A 46 9.47 18.63 11.55
C THR A 46 9.60 17.12 11.39
N MET A 47 9.55 16.60 10.16
CA MET A 47 9.73 15.17 9.88
C MET A 47 11.12 14.68 10.29
N LYS A 48 12.19 15.47 10.11
CA LYS A 48 13.50 15.14 10.69
C LYS A 48 13.43 15.00 12.21
N GLY A 49 12.72 15.89 12.88
CA GLY A 49 12.49 15.83 14.31
C GLY A 49 11.65 14.60 14.73
N VAL A 50 10.67 14.20 13.93
CA VAL A 50 9.86 12.98 14.15
C VAL A 50 10.72 11.74 14.01
N VAL A 51 11.50 11.64 12.94
CA VAL A 51 12.44 10.54 12.69
C VAL A 51 13.44 10.42 13.84
N GLN A 52 14.08 11.53 14.23
CA GLN A 52 15.03 11.53 15.35
C GLN A 52 14.38 11.11 16.67
N ALA A 53 13.18 11.59 16.96
CA ALA A 53 12.46 11.20 18.18
C ALA A 53 12.10 9.71 18.19
N THR A 54 11.84 9.12 17.02
CA THR A 54 11.57 7.68 16.86
C THR A 54 12.84 6.86 17.11
N HIS A 55 13.99 7.28 16.56
CA HIS A 55 15.28 6.67 16.84
C HIS A 55 15.68 6.82 18.31
N ASP A 56 15.46 7.99 18.92
CA ASP A 56 15.73 8.23 20.34
C ASP A 56 14.90 7.29 21.25
N ALA A 57 13.73 6.87 20.80
CA ALA A 57 12.90 5.85 21.47
C ALA A 57 13.38 4.40 21.22
N GLY A 58 14.40 4.20 20.37
CA GLY A 58 14.92 2.88 20.01
C GLY A 58 14.10 2.12 18.98
N LEU A 59 13.30 2.83 18.18
CA LEU A 59 12.43 2.28 17.14
C LEU A 59 13.02 2.56 15.75
N GLU A 60 12.90 1.57 14.84
CA GLU A 60 13.25 1.75 13.43
C GLU A 60 12.21 2.61 12.72
N VAL A 61 12.63 3.40 11.75
CA VAL A 61 11.79 4.36 11.03
C VAL A 61 11.53 3.91 9.60
N TRP A 62 10.27 3.62 9.31
CA TRP A 62 9.80 3.41 7.95
C TRP A 62 9.04 4.65 7.47
N LEU A 63 9.20 5.02 6.21
CA LEU A 63 8.55 6.20 5.62
C LEU A 63 7.64 5.77 4.47
N ASP A 64 6.37 6.14 4.59
CA ASP A 64 5.28 5.76 3.71
C ASP A 64 4.84 6.95 2.86
N PRO A 65 4.82 6.84 1.51
CA PRO A 65 4.38 7.88 0.60
C PRO A 65 2.84 8.08 0.58
N TRP A 66 2.16 7.86 1.66
CA TRP A 66 0.71 7.82 1.86
C TRP A 66 -0.05 8.78 0.93
N GLY A 67 -0.71 8.25 -0.11
CA GLY A 67 -1.45 9.00 -1.12
C GLY A 67 -0.60 9.79 -2.12
N LEU A 68 0.72 9.67 -2.11
CA LEU A 68 1.64 10.47 -2.93
C LEU A 68 1.35 10.34 -4.42
N ALA A 69 1.21 11.47 -5.10
CA ALA A 69 0.93 11.59 -6.54
C ALA A 69 -0.37 10.88 -7.00
N GLY A 70 -1.18 10.35 -6.07
CA GLY A 70 -2.34 9.51 -6.37
C GLY A 70 -1.96 8.15 -6.99
N ILE A 71 -0.74 7.68 -6.75
CA ILE A 71 -0.19 6.40 -7.21
C ILE A 71 -0.09 5.41 -6.06
N PHE A 72 0.20 5.87 -4.85
CA PHE A 72 0.27 5.06 -3.64
C PHE A 72 -1.03 5.18 -2.84
N SER A 73 -1.39 4.10 -2.11
CA SER A 73 -2.59 4.10 -1.27
C SER A 73 -2.49 5.08 -0.10
N GLY A 74 -3.63 5.43 0.47
CA GLY A 74 -3.73 6.30 1.62
C GLY A 74 -4.93 7.25 1.59
N GLU A 75 -5.45 7.55 2.78
CA GLU A 75 -6.64 8.41 2.98
C GLU A 75 -6.23 9.89 3.05
N THR A 76 -5.42 10.35 2.12
CA THR A 76 -4.99 11.75 2.01
C THR A 76 -5.19 12.29 0.60
N PHE A 77 -5.14 13.62 0.48
CA PHE A 77 -5.24 14.28 -0.81
C PHE A 77 -3.85 14.50 -1.39
N THR A 78 -3.71 14.22 -2.68
CA THR A 78 -2.51 14.55 -3.43
C THR A 78 -2.64 15.94 -4.06
N ARG A 79 -1.60 16.75 -3.93
CA ARG A 79 -1.51 18.09 -4.51
C ARG A 79 -0.76 18.09 -5.82
N PHE A 80 0.24 17.23 -5.97
CA PHE A 80 1.13 17.22 -7.14
C PHE A 80 0.36 17.21 -8.48
N PRO A 81 -0.66 16.35 -8.69
CA PRO A 81 -1.43 16.42 -9.93
C PRO A 81 -2.19 17.72 -10.13
N LEU A 82 -2.59 18.42 -9.05
CA LEU A 82 -3.28 19.72 -9.17
C LEU A 82 -2.33 20.81 -9.65
N ASP A 83 -1.09 20.82 -9.16
CA ASP A 83 -0.06 21.77 -9.56
C ASP A 83 0.52 21.41 -10.96
N HIS A 84 0.39 20.14 -11.39
CA HIS A 84 0.93 19.58 -12.62
C HIS A 84 -0.13 18.82 -13.44
N PRO A 85 -1.16 19.53 -13.98
CA PRO A 85 -2.25 18.89 -14.69
C PRO A 85 -1.81 18.13 -15.95
N GLU A 86 -0.65 18.46 -16.54
CA GLU A 86 -0.04 17.73 -17.65
C GLU A 86 0.30 16.27 -17.30
N THR A 87 0.47 15.96 -16.02
CA THR A 87 0.79 14.61 -15.53
C THR A 87 -0.44 13.72 -15.33
N TRP A 88 -1.66 14.28 -15.42
CA TRP A 88 -2.87 13.53 -15.10
C TRP A 88 -3.03 12.28 -15.95
N GLN A 89 -3.50 11.22 -15.32
CA GLN A 89 -3.90 10.02 -16.04
C GLN A 89 -5.10 10.32 -16.93
N VAL A 90 -5.10 9.74 -18.13
CA VAL A 90 -6.21 9.81 -19.09
C VAL A 90 -6.92 8.45 -19.09
N LEU A 91 -8.23 8.48 -18.91
CA LEU A 91 -9.06 7.28 -18.91
C LEU A 91 -9.36 6.80 -20.32
N SER A 92 -9.82 5.55 -20.44
CA SER A 92 -10.15 4.92 -21.72
C SER A 92 -11.30 5.61 -22.46
N ASP A 93 -12.13 6.37 -21.76
CA ASP A 93 -13.22 7.19 -22.31
C ASP A 93 -12.81 8.66 -22.60
N GLY A 94 -11.52 8.97 -22.45
CA GLY A 94 -10.96 10.31 -22.70
C GLY A 94 -11.04 11.28 -21.51
N ARG A 95 -11.74 10.95 -20.44
CA ARG A 95 -11.74 11.77 -19.22
C ARG A 95 -10.35 11.78 -18.59
N ARG A 96 -10.04 12.85 -17.87
CA ARG A 96 -8.80 13.00 -17.10
C ARG A 96 -9.08 12.74 -15.63
N ALA A 97 -8.22 11.95 -15.00
CA ALA A 97 -8.29 11.65 -13.57
C ALA A 97 -7.19 12.44 -12.82
N PRO A 98 -7.48 13.02 -11.65
CA PRO A 98 -6.52 13.82 -10.88
C PRO A 98 -5.55 12.92 -10.08
N ALA A 99 -4.89 12.02 -10.80
CA ALA A 99 -3.82 11.15 -10.32
C ALA A 99 -2.68 11.23 -11.33
N ALA A 100 -1.45 11.31 -10.88
CA ALA A 100 -0.31 11.45 -11.77
C ALA A 100 -0.01 10.13 -12.51
N CYS A 101 0.35 10.22 -13.78
CA CYS A 101 0.75 9.05 -14.56
C CYS A 101 2.11 8.52 -14.09
N PRO A 102 2.26 7.25 -13.71
CA PRO A 102 3.52 6.67 -13.26
C PRO A 102 4.61 6.66 -14.33
N ASN A 103 4.22 6.76 -15.61
CA ASN A 103 5.17 6.83 -16.74
C ASN A 103 5.59 8.25 -17.09
N HIS A 104 4.94 9.27 -16.55
CA HIS A 104 5.28 10.65 -16.89
C HIS A 104 6.62 11.05 -16.26
N PRO A 105 7.58 11.62 -17.03
CA PRO A 105 8.92 11.94 -16.53
C PRO A 105 8.91 12.87 -15.30
N GLN A 106 7.99 13.82 -15.27
CA GLN A 106 7.85 14.78 -14.18
C GLN A 106 7.33 14.10 -12.89
N THR A 107 6.42 13.11 -13.02
CA THR A 107 5.96 12.28 -11.90
C THR A 107 7.12 11.49 -11.32
N ARG A 108 7.93 10.84 -12.16
CA ARG A 108 9.11 10.08 -11.73
C ARG A 108 10.14 10.98 -11.05
N ALA A 109 10.37 12.19 -11.58
CA ALA A 109 11.25 13.17 -10.94
C ALA A 109 10.74 13.61 -9.56
N PHE A 110 9.44 13.85 -9.43
CA PHE A 110 8.81 14.18 -8.14
C PHE A 110 8.98 13.06 -7.11
N LEU A 111 8.72 11.81 -7.50
CA LEU A 111 8.86 10.65 -6.60
C LEU A 111 10.32 10.43 -6.17
N ARG A 112 11.30 10.62 -7.06
CA ARG A 112 12.72 10.61 -6.64
C ARG A 112 13.04 11.72 -5.66
N GLY A 113 12.47 12.93 -5.84
CA GLY A 113 12.60 14.02 -4.88
C GLY A 113 12.02 13.70 -3.50
N TRP A 114 10.96 12.88 -3.45
CA TRP A 114 10.43 12.34 -2.21
C TRP A 114 11.42 11.36 -1.55
N VAL A 115 12.02 10.45 -2.31
CA VAL A 115 13.07 9.54 -1.80
C VAL A 115 14.24 10.33 -1.21
N GLU A 116 14.67 11.40 -1.88
CA GLU A 116 15.74 12.29 -1.36
C GLU A 116 15.34 12.96 -0.04
N ALA A 117 14.07 13.37 0.08
CA ALA A 117 13.55 13.96 1.31
C ALA A 117 13.49 12.94 2.46
N CYS A 118 13.13 11.68 2.19
CA CYS A 118 13.15 10.59 3.15
C CYS A 118 14.56 10.31 3.67
N ALA A 119 15.54 10.22 2.77
CA ALA A 119 16.94 10.05 3.13
C ALA A 119 17.46 11.24 3.96
N ALA A 120 17.13 12.48 3.54
CA ALA A 120 17.50 13.69 4.28
C ALA A 120 16.82 13.79 5.67
N ALA A 121 15.67 13.14 5.85
CA ALA A 121 15.02 13.03 7.16
C ALA A 121 15.67 11.98 8.06
N GLY A 122 16.46 11.06 7.52
CA GLY A 122 17.13 9.99 8.25
C GLY A 122 16.29 8.72 8.40
N GLY A 123 15.33 8.46 7.50
CA GLY A 123 14.58 7.20 7.50
C GLY A 123 15.47 5.98 7.30
N ASP A 124 15.01 4.82 7.72
CA ASP A 124 15.71 3.54 7.55
C ASP A 124 15.15 2.75 6.35
N VAL A 125 13.82 2.74 6.20
CA VAL A 125 13.11 1.96 5.17
C VAL A 125 12.11 2.84 4.43
N LEU A 126 12.07 2.74 3.12
CA LEU A 126 10.99 3.26 2.27
C LEU A 126 9.91 2.19 2.15
N PHE A 127 8.67 2.54 2.47
CA PHE A 127 7.54 1.64 2.39
C PHE A 127 6.65 2.00 1.20
N TRP A 128 6.65 1.17 0.17
CA TRP A 128 5.87 1.38 -1.07
C TRP A 128 4.48 0.77 -0.89
N ASP A 129 3.50 1.62 -0.55
CA ASP A 129 2.15 1.21 -0.17
C ASP A 129 1.24 1.07 -1.40
N GLU A 130 0.85 -0.17 -1.70
CA GLU A 130 -0.16 -0.54 -2.71
C GLU A 130 -0.13 0.31 -4.00
N PRO A 131 0.99 0.35 -4.75
CA PRO A 131 1.09 1.18 -5.94
C PRO A 131 0.06 0.80 -6.99
N HIS A 132 -0.68 1.79 -7.52
CA HIS A 132 -1.80 1.56 -8.42
C HIS A 132 -1.98 2.67 -9.47
N PHE A 133 -2.67 2.35 -10.56
CA PHE A 133 -3.27 3.35 -11.44
C PHE A 133 -4.57 3.87 -10.81
N TYR A 134 -5.09 4.96 -11.38
CA TYR A 134 -6.36 5.51 -10.90
C TYR A 134 -7.43 4.42 -10.76
N ALA A 135 -7.91 4.25 -9.56
CA ALA A 135 -8.92 3.27 -9.17
C ALA A 135 -10.28 3.95 -9.05
N GLY A 136 -11.00 4.06 -10.16
CA GLY A 136 -12.30 4.73 -10.21
C GLY A 136 -13.31 4.17 -9.22
N LEU A 137 -13.32 2.85 -9.03
CA LEU A 137 -14.20 2.16 -8.08
C LEU A 137 -14.08 2.73 -6.66
N TRP A 138 -12.86 2.98 -6.19
CA TRP A 138 -12.62 3.56 -4.85
C TRP A 138 -13.07 5.01 -4.72
N LYS A 139 -13.25 5.68 -5.86
CA LYS A 139 -13.75 7.07 -5.94
C LYS A 139 -15.23 7.14 -6.33
N GLY A 140 -15.94 6.00 -6.34
CA GLY A 140 -17.36 5.92 -6.71
C GLY A 140 -17.61 6.03 -8.23
N ASP A 141 -16.59 6.01 -9.07
CA ASP A 141 -16.74 5.96 -10.53
C ASP A 141 -17.00 4.52 -10.99
N MET A 142 -18.23 4.30 -11.42
CA MET A 142 -18.73 3.01 -11.88
C MET A 142 -18.75 2.88 -13.42
N SER A 143 -18.07 3.78 -14.14
CA SER A 143 -18.06 3.77 -15.63
C SER A 143 -17.31 2.58 -16.23
N GLY A 144 -16.41 1.95 -15.47
CA GLY A 144 -15.49 0.93 -15.97
C GLY A 144 -14.35 1.50 -16.80
N ALA A 145 -14.23 2.83 -16.90
CA ALA A 145 -13.11 3.48 -17.57
C ALA A 145 -11.80 3.24 -16.78
N TRP A 146 -10.74 2.94 -17.50
CA TRP A 146 -9.44 2.58 -16.92
C TRP A 146 -8.33 3.54 -17.40
N ALA A 147 -7.28 3.68 -16.62
CA ALA A 147 -6.10 4.49 -16.89
C ALA A 147 -4.85 3.59 -17.08
N CYS A 148 -3.80 4.03 -17.76
CA CYS A 148 -3.62 5.36 -18.28
C CYS A 148 -3.46 5.33 -19.81
N ARG A 149 -4.08 6.25 -20.50
CA ARG A 149 -4.00 6.45 -21.95
C ARG A 149 -3.53 7.88 -22.29
N CYS A 150 -2.68 8.50 -21.47
CA CYS A 150 -2.03 9.75 -21.83
C CYS A 150 -1.01 9.53 -22.97
N ASP A 151 -0.57 10.60 -23.61
CA ASP A 151 0.33 10.53 -24.77
C ASP A 151 1.61 9.73 -24.48
N VAL A 152 2.16 9.87 -23.25
CA VAL A 152 3.32 9.09 -22.82
C VAL A 152 3.02 7.59 -22.81
N CYS A 153 1.89 7.19 -22.22
CA CYS A 153 1.49 5.78 -22.15
C CYS A 153 1.16 5.21 -23.51
N LEU A 154 0.49 5.98 -24.39
CA LEU A 154 0.19 5.56 -25.76
C LEU A 154 1.47 5.30 -26.56
N GLY A 155 2.47 6.19 -26.45
CA GLY A 155 3.77 6.02 -27.10
C GLY A 155 4.50 4.77 -26.60
N LEU A 156 4.66 4.63 -25.29
CA LEU A 156 5.33 3.48 -24.67
C LEU A 156 4.63 2.14 -24.99
N PHE A 157 3.29 2.13 -25.03
CA PHE A 157 2.56 0.93 -25.40
C PHE A 157 2.83 0.54 -26.88
N LYS A 158 2.76 1.52 -27.78
CA LYS A 158 3.05 1.29 -29.21
C LYS A 158 4.46 0.79 -29.43
N ASP A 159 5.44 1.36 -28.74
CA ASP A 159 6.84 0.93 -28.81
C ASP A 159 7.01 -0.52 -28.31
N ARG A 160 6.26 -0.92 -27.29
CA ARG A 160 6.36 -2.26 -26.70
C ARG A 160 5.63 -3.34 -27.49
N PHE A 161 4.41 -3.04 -27.97
CA PHE A 161 3.52 -4.03 -28.58
C PHE A 161 3.43 -3.91 -30.12
N GLY A 162 3.89 -2.82 -30.71
CA GLY A 162 3.91 -2.59 -32.15
C GLY A 162 2.56 -2.15 -32.74
N TYR A 163 1.56 -1.83 -31.92
CA TYR A 163 0.26 -1.34 -32.36
C TYR A 163 -0.32 -0.31 -31.36
N GLU A 164 -1.36 0.40 -31.80
CA GLU A 164 -2.00 1.43 -30.95
C GLU A 164 -2.75 0.81 -29.76
N MET A 165 -2.61 1.41 -28.59
CA MET A 165 -3.28 0.94 -27.38
C MET A 165 -4.82 0.99 -27.55
N PRO A 166 -5.55 -0.14 -27.41
CA PRO A 166 -7.01 -0.16 -27.55
C PRO A 166 -7.69 0.65 -26.43
N ALA A 167 -8.92 1.12 -26.70
CA ALA A 167 -9.76 1.71 -25.66
C ALA A 167 -10.34 0.64 -24.72
N GLU A 168 -10.56 -0.56 -25.25
CA GLU A 168 -10.99 -1.73 -24.47
C GLU A 168 -9.86 -2.26 -23.60
N PHE A 169 -10.20 -2.70 -22.38
CA PHE A 169 -9.20 -3.28 -21.46
C PHE A 169 -8.82 -4.68 -21.94
N SER A 170 -7.59 -4.82 -22.43
CA SER A 170 -7.04 -6.05 -22.97
C SER A 170 -5.96 -6.64 -22.05
N ASN A 171 -5.56 -7.89 -22.33
CA ASN A 171 -4.42 -8.51 -21.63
C ASN A 171 -3.11 -7.72 -21.81
N ASP A 172 -2.90 -7.14 -23.01
CA ASP A 172 -1.72 -6.32 -23.26
C ASP A 172 -1.79 -4.98 -22.52
N ALA A 173 -2.99 -4.38 -22.38
CA ALA A 173 -3.18 -3.19 -21.55
C ALA A 173 -2.92 -3.52 -20.06
N LYS A 174 -3.37 -4.67 -19.57
CA LYS A 174 -3.06 -5.15 -18.22
C LYS A 174 -1.57 -5.32 -18.03
N ALA A 175 -0.90 -6.07 -18.91
CA ALA A 175 0.54 -6.33 -18.87
C ALA A 175 1.37 -5.02 -18.95
N PHE A 176 0.94 -4.06 -19.77
CA PHE A 176 1.55 -2.74 -19.85
C PHE A 176 1.46 -1.99 -18.53
N ARG A 177 0.29 -1.96 -17.90
CA ARG A 177 0.09 -1.27 -16.62
C ARG A 177 0.93 -1.89 -15.51
N GLU A 178 0.92 -3.21 -15.37
CA GLU A 178 1.72 -3.93 -14.38
C GLU A 178 3.22 -3.63 -14.58
N SER A 179 3.73 -3.75 -15.80
CA SER A 179 5.14 -3.45 -16.08
C SER A 179 5.50 -1.99 -15.84
N SER A 180 4.59 -1.05 -16.12
CA SER A 180 4.82 0.37 -15.84
C SER A 180 5.02 0.65 -14.35
N LEU A 181 4.25 0.00 -13.49
CA LEU A 181 4.42 0.12 -12.04
C LEU A 181 5.68 -0.59 -11.55
N LEU A 182 5.97 -1.78 -12.07
CA LEU A 182 7.20 -2.51 -11.75
C LEU A 182 8.46 -1.73 -12.14
N ASP A 183 8.47 -1.10 -13.32
CA ASP A 183 9.57 -0.26 -13.79
C ASP A 183 9.75 0.99 -12.91
N LEU A 184 8.64 1.62 -12.50
CA LEU A 184 8.68 2.72 -11.55
C LEU A 184 9.24 2.28 -10.20
N LEU A 185 8.75 1.18 -9.64
CA LEU A 185 9.21 0.67 -8.36
C LEU A 185 10.68 0.27 -8.40
N ALA A 186 11.15 -0.37 -9.49
CA ALA A 186 12.56 -0.69 -9.66
C ALA A 186 13.45 0.57 -9.68
N GLU A 187 12.99 1.65 -10.32
CA GLU A 187 13.68 2.94 -10.30
C GLU A 187 13.73 3.54 -8.88
N LEU A 188 12.61 3.51 -8.16
CA LEU A 188 12.50 4.07 -6.81
C LEU A 188 13.29 3.25 -5.79
N CYS A 189 13.22 1.91 -5.85
CA CYS A 189 14.02 1.03 -4.99
C CYS A 189 15.52 1.25 -5.18
N ARG A 190 15.98 1.36 -6.42
CA ARG A 190 17.37 1.71 -6.72
C ARG A 190 17.75 3.06 -6.13
N SER A 191 16.91 4.08 -6.31
CA SER A 191 17.15 5.41 -5.73
C SER A 191 17.23 5.37 -4.21
N GLY A 192 16.42 4.54 -3.54
CA GLY A 192 16.48 4.31 -2.10
C GLY A 192 17.82 3.67 -1.69
N HIS A 193 18.22 2.59 -2.34
CA HIS A 193 19.50 1.91 -2.07
C HIS A 193 20.71 2.81 -2.28
N GLU A 194 20.72 3.64 -3.33
CA GLU A 194 21.77 4.63 -3.58
C GLU A 194 21.91 5.66 -2.44
N LYS A 195 20.86 5.84 -1.65
CA LYS A 195 20.83 6.72 -0.45
C LYS A 195 21.05 5.95 0.85
N GLY A 196 21.26 4.64 0.80
CA GLY A 196 21.46 3.78 1.97
C GLY A 196 20.17 3.36 2.68
N LEU A 197 19.01 3.53 2.04
CA LEU A 197 17.72 3.11 2.57
C LEU A 197 17.35 1.71 2.12
N GLN A 198 16.68 0.94 2.96
CA GLN A 198 16.01 -0.29 2.55
C GLN A 198 14.68 0.01 1.87
N ASN A 199 14.13 -0.97 1.16
CA ASN A 199 12.86 -0.87 0.46
C ASN A 199 11.92 -2.01 0.85
N ALA A 200 10.72 -1.66 1.26
CA ALA A 200 9.62 -2.58 1.51
C ALA A 200 8.46 -2.28 0.55
N LEU A 201 7.86 -3.30 -0.03
CA LEU A 201 6.69 -3.19 -0.91
C LEU A 201 5.53 -3.97 -0.31
N CYS A 202 4.38 -3.34 -0.15
CA CYS A 202 3.13 -3.99 0.20
C CYS A 202 2.17 -4.02 -0.99
N LEU A 203 1.53 -5.17 -1.21
CA LEU A 203 0.49 -5.33 -2.23
C LEU A 203 -0.80 -5.85 -1.63
N LEU A 204 -1.91 -5.29 -2.13
CA LEU A 204 -3.25 -5.84 -1.90
C LEU A 204 -3.36 -7.30 -2.38
N PRO A 205 -4.20 -8.12 -1.72
CA PRO A 205 -4.56 -9.45 -2.22
C PRO A 205 -5.40 -9.33 -3.50
N THR A 206 -4.78 -9.45 -4.67
CA THR A 206 -5.44 -9.13 -5.95
C THR A 206 -6.04 -10.33 -6.67
N ASP A 207 -5.40 -11.48 -6.76
CA ASP A 207 -5.98 -12.64 -7.42
C ASP A 207 -6.53 -13.66 -6.41
N LEU A 208 -7.74 -13.41 -5.93
CA LEU A 208 -8.42 -14.27 -4.96
C LEU A 208 -8.79 -15.65 -5.56
N SER A 209 -8.98 -15.75 -6.86
CA SER A 209 -9.37 -16.99 -7.53
C SER A 209 -8.22 -17.97 -7.63
N ALA A 210 -7.01 -17.52 -7.91
CA ALA A 210 -5.81 -18.36 -7.98
C ALA A 210 -5.47 -19.04 -6.64
N HIS A 211 -5.94 -18.46 -5.52
CA HIS A 211 -5.66 -18.95 -4.18
C HIS A 211 -6.84 -19.71 -3.53
N GLY A 212 -7.82 -20.11 -4.30
CA GLY A 212 -8.95 -20.89 -3.79
C GLY A 212 -10.00 -20.09 -3.01
N PHE A 213 -10.02 -18.76 -3.18
CA PHE A 213 -11.06 -17.86 -2.69
C PHE A 213 -11.87 -17.26 -3.86
N PRO A 214 -12.63 -18.05 -4.60
CA PRO A 214 -13.39 -17.54 -5.74
C PRO A 214 -14.46 -16.52 -5.33
N GLN A 215 -14.85 -16.50 -4.06
CA GLN A 215 -16.08 -15.86 -3.63
C GLN A 215 -16.03 -14.35 -3.46
N PRO A 216 -15.01 -13.69 -2.88
CA PRO A 216 -15.04 -12.24 -2.74
C PRO A 216 -14.91 -11.50 -4.07
N GLN A 217 -13.96 -11.88 -4.92
CA GLN A 217 -13.85 -11.31 -6.27
C GLN A 217 -15.05 -11.70 -7.14
N GLU A 218 -15.52 -12.92 -7.06
CA GLU A 218 -16.70 -13.36 -7.81
C GLU A 218 -17.97 -12.65 -7.34
N ARG A 219 -18.13 -12.42 -6.03
CA ARG A 219 -19.23 -11.61 -5.50
C ARG A 219 -19.12 -10.16 -5.95
N LEU A 220 -17.91 -9.59 -5.87
CA LEU A 220 -17.65 -8.23 -6.34
C LEU A 220 -17.85 -8.16 -7.85
N ARG A 221 -17.34 -9.13 -8.62
CA ARG A 221 -17.55 -9.25 -10.06
C ARG A 221 -19.03 -9.28 -10.40
N ARG A 222 -19.83 -10.17 -9.79
CA ARG A 222 -21.29 -10.25 -10.02
C ARG A 222 -22.01 -8.98 -9.63
N ALA A 223 -21.63 -8.35 -8.53
CA ALA A 223 -22.21 -7.08 -8.11
C ALA A 223 -21.88 -5.95 -9.10
N LEU A 224 -20.65 -5.91 -9.60
CA LEU A 224 -20.23 -4.96 -10.65
C LEU A 224 -20.92 -5.25 -11.98
N GLU A 225 -20.96 -6.50 -12.42
CA GLU A 225 -21.67 -6.91 -13.65
C GLU A 225 -23.15 -6.55 -13.62
N SER A 226 -23.81 -6.79 -12.46
CA SER A 226 -25.20 -6.41 -12.27
C SER A 226 -25.45 -4.90 -12.30
N ARG A 227 -24.51 -4.10 -11.76
CA ARG A 227 -24.60 -2.63 -11.73
C ARG A 227 -24.18 -1.99 -13.03
N LEU A 228 -23.26 -2.61 -13.75
CA LEU A 228 -22.68 -2.13 -15.02
C LEU A 228 -23.42 -2.70 -16.23
N GLY A 229 -24.69 -3.05 -16.10
CA GLY A 229 -25.48 -3.61 -17.22
C GLY A 229 -25.28 -2.81 -18.51
N GLY A 230 -24.60 -3.42 -19.51
CA GLY A 230 -24.21 -2.76 -20.76
C GLY A 230 -22.84 -2.07 -20.76
N ALA A 231 -22.02 -2.30 -19.73
CA ALA A 231 -20.63 -1.80 -19.70
C ALA A 231 -19.77 -2.40 -20.84
N PRO A 232 -18.73 -1.66 -21.30
CA PRO A 232 -17.81 -2.16 -22.31
C PRO A 232 -17.14 -3.47 -21.89
N PRO A 233 -16.75 -4.34 -22.83
CA PRO A 233 -15.94 -5.52 -22.54
C PRO A 233 -14.68 -5.14 -21.72
N GLY A 234 -14.34 -5.94 -20.71
CA GLY A 234 -13.19 -5.69 -19.85
C GLY A 234 -13.39 -4.63 -18.76
N ALA A 235 -14.54 -3.96 -18.67
CA ALA A 235 -14.81 -2.93 -17.67
C ALA A 235 -14.65 -3.45 -16.23
N VAL A 236 -15.18 -4.65 -15.95
CA VAL A 236 -15.05 -5.27 -14.62
C VAL A 236 -13.60 -5.67 -14.35
N ASP A 237 -12.90 -6.21 -15.34
CA ASP A 237 -11.49 -6.57 -15.20
C ASP A 237 -10.62 -5.35 -14.95
N SER A 238 -10.88 -4.23 -15.62
CA SER A 238 -10.16 -2.98 -15.39
C SER A 238 -10.32 -2.44 -13.96
N MET A 239 -11.49 -2.64 -13.36
CA MET A 239 -11.77 -2.24 -11.98
C MET A 239 -11.11 -3.16 -10.94
N LEU A 240 -10.88 -4.42 -11.30
CA LEU A 240 -10.26 -5.42 -10.41
C LEU A 240 -8.74 -5.44 -10.51
N HIS A 241 -8.16 -4.95 -11.61
CA HIS A 241 -6.71 -4.96 -11.87
C HIS A 241 -6.12 -3.54 -11.87
N ILE A 242 -6.04 -2.93 -10.72
CA ILE A 242 -5.58 -1.53 -10.56
C ILE A 242 -4.07 -1.38 -10.38
N GLY A 243 -3.40 -2.41 -9.88
CA GLY A 243 -1.98 -2.41 -9.52
C GLY A 243 -1.23 -3.61 -10.10
N VAL A 244 -0.25 -4.07 -9.35
CA VAL A 244 0.52 -5.29 -9.64
C VAL A 244 -0.17 -6.48 -8.97
N GLY A 245 -0.50 -7.52 -9.74
CA GLY A 245 -1.24 -8.68 -9.24
C GLY A 245 -0.39 -9.90 -8.92
N ASP A 246 0.77 -10.03 -9.53
CA ASP A 246 1.65 -11.19 -9.36
C ASP A 246 2.72 -10.93 -8.28
N PHE A 247 2.59 -11.62 -7.15
CA PHE A 247 3.53 -11.55 -6.02
C PHE A 247 4.94 -12.00 -6.41
N ASP A 248 5.08 -13.05 -7.22
CA ASP A 248 6.40 -13.54 -7.66
C ASP A 248 7.14 -12.49 -8.49
N THR A 249 6.44 -11.84 -9.41
CA THR A 249 6.99 -10.76 -10.23
C THR A 249 7.33 -9.53 -9.38
N ALA A 250 6.44 -9.14 -8.48
CA ALA A 250 6.68 -8.00 -7.59
C ALA A 250 7.86 -8.24 -6.64
N ALA A 251 7.96 -9.42 -6.03
CA ALA A 251 9.08 -9.78 -5.17
C ALA A 251 10.42 -9.85 -5.92
N SER A 252 10.40 -9.91 -7.27
CA SER A 252 11.62 -9.93 -8.10
C SER A 252 12.19 -8.54 -8.41
N ILE A 253 11.53 -7.45 -8.00
CA ILE A 253 12.02 -6.09 -8.21
C ILE A 253 13.44 -5.96 -7.65
N PRO A 254 14.42 -5.48 -8.44
CA PRO A 254 15.77 -5.22 -7.95
C PRO A 254 15.75 -4.22 -6.77
N ASP A 255 16.71 -4.38 -5.85
CA ASP A 255 16.88 -3.51 -4.70
C ASP A 255 15.65 -3.43 -3.75
N LEU A 256 14.73 -4.39 -3.86
CA LEU A 256 13.67 -4.61 -2.87
C LEU A 256 14.24 -5.50 -1.75
N ASP A 257 14.05 -5.15 -0.49
CA ASP A 257 14.54 -5.89 0.67
C ASP A 257 13.44 -6.71 1.35
N ILE A 258 12.25 -6.13 1.43
CA ILE A 258 11.10 -6.71 2.13
C ILE A 258 9.90 -6.72 1.19
N PHE A 259 9.28 -7.88 1.04
CA PHE A 259 8.02 -8.02 0.31
C PHE A 259 6.89 -8.32 1.29
N GLY A 260 5.73 -7.69 1.10
CA GLY A 260 4.61 -7.82 2.00
C GLY A 260 3.26 -7.82 1.31
N CYS A 261 2.25 -8.16 2.09
CA CYS A 261 0.86 -7.98 1.73
C CYS A 261 -0.01 -7.67 2.96
N ASP A 262 -1.20 -7.15 2.70
CA ASP A 262 -2.18 -6.66 3.65
C ASP A 262 -3.53 -7.36 3.49
N PRO A 263 -3.62 -8.63 3.85
CA PRO A 263 -4.83 -9.42 3.71
C PRO A 263 -5.88 -9.01 4.74
N TYR A 264 -6.51 -7.87 4.54
CA TYR A 264 -7.55 -7.31 5.39
C TYR A 264 -8.87 -8.09 5.27
N TRP A 265 -9.00 -9.12 6.08
CA TRP A 265 -10.04 -10.15 5.96
C TRP A 265 -11.48 -9.61 6.07
N TYR A 266 -11.71 -8.65 6.98
CA TYR A 266 -13.04 -8.09 7.15
C TYR A 266 -13.44 -7.20 5.96
N LEU A 267 -12.48 -6.43 5.43
CA LEU A 267 -12.70 -5.61 4.23
C LEU A 267 -13.19 -6.46 3.05
N PHE A 268 -12.65 -7.66 2.90
CA PHE A 268 -13.04 -8.60 1.84
C PHE A 268 -14.19 -9.54 2.25
N GLY A 269 -14.75 -9.41 3.46
CA GLY A 269 -15.88 -10.22 3.94
C GLY A 269 -15.55 -11.71 4.09
N THR A 270 -14.34 -12.04 4.54
CA THR A 270 -13.79 -13.37 4.64
C THR A 270 -13.48 -13.78 6.09
N ASP A 271 -13.09 -15.04 6.30
CA ASP A 271 -12.59 -15.56 7.57
C ASP A 271 -11.12 -15.16 7.77
N ALA A 272 -10.79 -14.64 8.95
CA ALA A 272 -9.46 -14.11 9.28
C ALA A 272 -8.37 -15.16 9.11
N GLU A 273 -8.54 -16.37 9.69
CA GLU A 273 -7.50 -17.39 9.65
C GLU A 273 -7.23 -17.85 8.22
N LYS A 274 -8.29 -18.21 7.49
CA LYS A 274 -8.17 -18.72 6.14
C LYS A 274 -7.58 -17.66 5.20
N PHE A 275 -8.06 -16.42 5.26
CA PHE A 275 -7.62 -15.35 4.36
C PHE A 275 -6.16 -14.99 4.60
N MET A 276 -5.79 -14.70 5.86
CA MET A 276 -4.42 -14.41 6.25
C MET A 276 -3.46 -15.55 5.88
N ARG A 277 -3.87 -16.80 6.07
CA ARG A 277 -3.03 -17.98 5.78
C ARG A 277 -2.75 -18.11 4.28
N VAL A 278 -3.77 -17.99 3.43
CA VAL A 278 -3.60 -18.17 1.97
C VAL A 278 -2.70 -17.12 1.40
N TYR A 279 -2.97 -15.84 1.68
CA TYR A 279 -2.14 -14.75 1.15
C TYR A 279 -0.76 -14.68 1.82
N GLY A 280 -0.70 -14.96 3.11
CA GLY A 280 0.57 -15.04 3.82
C GLY A 280 1.48 -16.14 3.26
N GLN A 281 0.95 -17.33 2.94
CA GLN A 281 1.73 -18.39 2.29
C GLN A 281 2.18 -18.01 0.88
N ALA A 282 1.31 -17.37 0.09
CA ALA A 282 1.67 -16.88 -1.24
C ALA A 282 2.78 -15.82 -1.17
N ALA A 283 2.65 -14.85 -0.26
CA ALA A 283 3.66 -13.81 -0.05
C ALA A 283 4.99 -14.41 0.48
N ALA A 284 4.92 -15.36 1.42
CA ALA A 284 6.09 -16.06 1.95
C ALA A 284 6.82 -16.83 0.84
N ALA A 285 6.09 -17.51 -0.05
CA ALA A 285 6.67 -18.22 -1.17
C ALA A 285 7.37 -17.25 -2.15
N ALA A 286 6.76 -16.13 -2.47
CA ALA A 286 7.33 -15.11 -3.34
C ALA A 286 8.59 -14.46 -2.72
N ALA A 287 8.52 -14.03 -1.45
CA ALA A 287 9.65 -13.47 -0.71
C ALA A 287 10.81 -14.46 -0.59
N GLY A 288 10.51 -15.72 -0.22
CA GLY A 288 11.50 -16.77 0.00
C GLY A 288 12.29 -17.13 -1.26
N LYS A 289 11.66 -17.15 -2.45
CA LYS A 289 12.35 -17.36 -3.74
C LYS A 289 13.44 -16.31 -4.03
N ARG A 290 13.37 -15.16 -3.40
CA ARG A 290 14.26 -14.01 -3.63
C ARG A 290 15.09 -13.65 -2.40
N ASN A 291 14.98 -14.45 -1.33
CA ASN A 291 15.64 -14.18 -0.05
C ASN A 291 15.29 -12.77 0.51
N ARG A 292 14.01 -12.38 0.39
CA ARG A 292 13.47 -11.12 0.93
C ARG A 292 12.91 -11.34 2.33
N GLY A 293 12.89 -10.29 3.15
CA GLY A 293 12.05 -10.24 4.33
C GLY A 293 10.57 -10.37 3.94
N LEU A 294 9.74 -10.94 4.83
CA LEU A 294 8.30 -11.00 4.65
C LEU A 294 7.61 -10.06 5.63
N GLN A 295 6.82 -9.09 5.12
CA GLN A 295 5.95 -8.27 5.96
C GLN A 295 4.49 -8.69 5.79
N MET A 296 3.78 -8.79 6.93
CA MET A 296 2.34 -9.02 6.95
C MET A 296 1.65 -7.89 7.70
N TRP A 297 0.69 -7.24 7.05
CA TRP A 297 -0.18 -6.28 7.71
C TRP A 297 -1.42 -6.95 8.29
N VAL A 298 -1.85 -6.49 9.45
CA VAL A 298 -3.09 -6.95 10.08
C VAL A 298 -4.09 -5.81 10.18
N GLN A 299 -5.35 -6.16 10.00
CA GLN A 299 -6.44 -5.19 10.02
C GLN A 299 -6.78 -4.78 11.45
N ALA A 300 -6.45 -3.53 11.81
CA ALA A 300 -6.81 -2.90 13.08
C ALA A 300 -7.72 -1.69 12.87
N PHE A 301 -8.54 -1.73 11.84
CA PHE A 301 -9.53 -0.70 11.48
C PHE A 301 -10.86 -1.36 11.09
N SER A 302 -11.96 -0.64 11.26
CA SER A 302 -13.31 -1.07 10.88
C SER A 302 -13.71 -2.46 11.40
N LEU A 303 -13.03 -3.00 12.39
CA LEU A 303 -13.44 -4.26 13.03
C LEU A 303 -14.69 -4.01 13.87
N PRO A 304 -15.81 -4.72 13.61
CA PRO A 304 -17.04 -4.53 14.38
C PRO A 304 -16.87 -5.00 15.83
N GLU A 305 -17.70 -4.46 16.70
CA GLU A 305 -17.80 -4.91 18.08
C GLU A 305 -18.10 -6.43 18.14
N GLY A 306 -17.35 -7.14 18.98
CA GLY A 306 -17.44 -8.60 19.15
C GLY A 306 -16.58 -9.40 18.17
N ARG A 307 -15.84 -8.73 17.26
CA ARG A 307 -14.91 -9.41 16.35
C ARG A 307 -13.43 -9.06 16.60
N GLU A 308 -13.13 -8.38 17.68
CA GLU A 308 -11.78 -7.91 18.02
C GLU A 308 -10.78 -9.05 18.19
N ASP A 309 -11.24 -10.21 18.69
CA ASP A 309 -10.38 -11.39 18.86
C ASP A 309 -9.89 -12.01 17.52
N GLU A 310 -10.52 -11.68 16.40
CA GLU A 310 -10.01 -12.08 15.09
C GLU A 310 -8.63 -11.50 14.80
N LEU A 311 -8.29 -10.36 15.40
CA LEU A 311 -6.96 -9.77 15.33
C LEU A 311 -5.89 -10.70 15.90
N ARG A 312 -6.17 -11.36 17.05
CA ARG A 312 -5.27 -12.39 17.63
C ARG A 312 -5.01 -13.53 16.64
N THR A 313 -6.06 -13.95 15.93
CA THR A 313 -5.96 -14.97 14.90
C THR A 313 -5.10 -14.50 13.74
N GLY A 314 -5.33 -13.28 13.23
CA GLY A 314 -4.53 -12.68 12.15
C GLY A 314 -3.05 -12.58 12.51
N LEU A 315 -2.73 -12.07 13.70
CA LEU A 315 -1.34 -11.93 14.21
C LEU A 315 -0.65 -13.29 14.34
N ARG A 316 -1.36 -14.28 14.89
CA ARG A 316 -0.83 -15.65 15.01
C ARG A 316 -0.54 -16.26 13.65
N VAL A 317 -1.44 -16.14 12.70
CA VAL A 317 -1.24 -16.65 11.34
C VAL A 317 -0.09 -15.96 10.66
N ALA A 318 0.03 -14.63 10.77
CA ALA A 318 1.17 -13.88 10.22
C ALA A 318 2.51 -14.45 10.72
N ALA A 319 2.62 -14.73 12.03
CA ALA A 319 3.80 -15.36 12.58
C ALA A 319 4.02 -16.80 12.05
N GLN A 320 2.95 -17.61 11.96
CA GLN A 320 3.02 -19.01 11.48
C GLN A 320 3.44 -19.13 10.02
N VAL A 321 3.13 -18.17 9.16
CA VAL A 321 3.57 -18.18 7.76
C VAL A 321 5.02 -17.72 7.58
N GLY A 322 5.70 -17.35 8.68
CA GLY A 322 7.11 -17.00 8.69
C GLY A 322 7.37 -15.51 8.42
N ALA A 323 6.41 -14.63 8.74
CA ALA A 323 6.64 -13.19 8.65
C ALA A 323 7.86 -12.79 9.50
N THR A 324 8.76 -11.99 8.91
CA THR A 324 9.87 -11.35 9.62
C THR A 324 9.43 -10.03 10.25
N HIS A 325 8.42 -9.39 9.65
CA HIS A 325 7.82 -8.13 10.08
C HIS A 325 6.30 -8.27 10.11
N ILE A 326 5.68 -7.83 11.19
CA ILE A 326 4.23 -7.77 11.31
C ILE A 326 3.86 -6.34 11.70
N ALA A 327 2.94 -5.74 10.95
CA ALA A 327 2.43 -4.40 11.24
C ALA A 327 0.91 -4.38 11.39
N ALA A 328 0.42 -3.46 12.20
CA ALA A 328 -1.00 -3.17 12.32
C ALA A 328 -1.33 -1.82 11.64
N TRP A 329 -2.36 -1.79 10.84
CA TRP A 329 -2.96 -0.55 10.38
C TRP A 329 -4.16 -0.24 11.28
N SER A 330 -4.05 0.71 12.21
CA SER A 330 -2.97 1.63 12.52
C SER A 330 -2.86 1.90 14.03
N TYR A 331 -2.02 2.85 14.45
CA TYR A 331 -1.89 3.35 15.82
C TYR A 331 -3.26 3.66 16.44
N GLU A 332 -3.45 3.26 17.71
CA GLU A 332 -4.72 3.37 18.44
C GLU A 332 -5.93 2.78 17.66
N ALA A 333 -5.71 1.75 16.83
CA ALA A 333 -6.77 1.13 16.03
C ALA A 333 -7.59 2.15 15.23
N THR A 334 -6.90 3.12 14.62
CA THR A 334 -7.48 4.20 13.82
C THR A 334 -8.48 5.12 14.56
N ALA A 335 -8.39 5.22 15.89
CA ALA A 335 -9.33 6.00 16.71
C ALA A 335 -9.56 7.43 16.22
N SER A 336 -8.51 8.05 15.63
CA SER A 336 -8.56 9.41 15.09
C SER A 336 -9.27 9.53 13.73
N MET A 337 -9.49 8.42 12.99
CA MET A 337 -10.11 8.42 11.66
C MET A 337 -11.58 7.97 11.73
N SER A 338 -12.49 8.91 11.81
CA SER A 338 -13.93 8.67 12.03
C SER A 338 -14.59 7.69 11.05
N SER A 339 -14.10 7.62 9.80
CA SER A 339 -14.68 6.79 8.74
C SER A 339 -14.33 5.31 8.84
N ILE A 340 -13.18 4.99 9.45
CA ILE A 340 -12.65 3.60 9.48
C ILE A 340 -12.22 3.15 10.89
N ARG A 341 -12.46 3.96 11.91
CA ARG A 341 -12.13 3.58 13.29
C ARG A 341 -12.86 2.31 13.73
N CYS A 342 -12.24 1.54 14.61
CA CYS A 342 -12.94 0.48 15.32
C CYS A 342 -13.95 1.07 16.33
N PRO A 343 -15.10 0.44 16.56
CA PRO A 343 -16.04 0.86 17.64
C PRO A 343 -15.41 0.83 19.04
N ARG A 344 -14.48 -0.09 19.28
CA ARG A 344 -13.75 -0.27 20.55
C ARG A 344 -12.24 -0.18 20.31
N PRO A 345 -11.70 1.01 19.95
CA PRO A 345 -10.31 1.15 19.53
C PRO A 345 -9.33 0.79 20.66
N ASP A 346 -9.61 1.15 21.91
CA ASP A 346 -8.76 0.84 23.06
C ASP A 346 -8.60 -0.68 23.25
N LEU A 347 -9.69 -1.45 23.06
CA LEU A 347 -9.61 -2.90 23.16
C LEU A 347 -8.73 -3.49 22.04
N VAL A 348 -8.93 -3.02 20.80
CA VAL A 348 -8.14 -3.48 19.65
C VAL A 348 -6.65 -3.13 19.85
N TRP A 349 -6.35 -1.91 20.31
CA TRP A 349 -4.98 -1.47 20.58
C TRP A 349 -4.32 -2.31 21.69
N ASN A 350 -5.04 -2.58 22.79
CA ASN A 350 -4.56 -3.46 23.85
C ASN A 350 -4.27 -4.88 23.35
N ILE A 351 -5.13 -5.45 22.50
CA ILE A 351 -4.91 -6.77 21.88
C ILE A 351 -3.61 -6.76 21.06
N ILE A 352 -3.36 -5.73 20.27
CA ILE A 352 -2.12 -5.57 19.51
C ILE A 352 -0.92 -5.61 20.47
N GLY A 353 -0.95 -4.82 21.53
CA GLY A 353 0.14 -4.75 22.50
C GLY A 353 0.41 -6.08 23.20
N GLU A 354 -0.63 -6.81 23.62
CA GLU A 354 -0.49 -8.13 24.22
C GLU A 354 0.17 -9.13 23.25
N GLU A 355 -0.29 -9.19 22.02
CA GLU A 355 0.22 -10.14 21.03
C GLU A 355 1.61 -9.73 20.51
N PHE A 356 1.92 -8.45 20.34
CA PHE A 356 3.23 -8.00 19.91
C PHE A 356 4.30 -8.32 20.97
N ARG A 357 4.03 -8.06 22.26
CA ARG A 357 4.93 -8.46 23.35
C ARG A 357 5.17 -9.96 23.36
N ARG A 358 4.11 -10.76 23.20
CA ARG A 358 4.20 -12.22 23.13
C ARG A 358 5.03 -12.71 21.94
N LEU A 359 4.88 -12.09 20.76
CA LEU A 359 5.64 -12.45 19.56
C LEU A 359 7.14 -12.13 19.68
N ARG A 360 7.52 -11.19 20.54
CA ARG A 360 8.92 -10.86 20.81
C ARG A 360 9.60 -11.83 21.77
N GLU A 361 8.86 -12.57 22.56
CA GLU A 361 9.38 -13.58 23.50
C GLU A 361 9.66 -14.93 22.81
N LEU A 362 9.13 -15.13 21.59
CA LEU A 362 9.36 -16.31 20.76
C LEU A 362 10.64 -16.14 19.90
#